data_45366d636764b5492b737be0ea035220
#
_entry.id   45366d636764b5492b737be0ea035220
#
_cell.length_a   1.000
_cell.length_b   1.000
_cell.length_c   1.000
_cell.angle_alpha   90.00
_cell.angle_beta   90.00
_cell.angle_gamma   90.00
#
_symmetry.space_group_name_H-M   'P 1'
#
loop_
_entity.id
_entity.type
_entity.pdbx_description
1 polymer ?
#
loop_
_entity_poly.entity_id
_entity_poly.type
_entity_poly.pdbx_seq_one_letter_code
_entity_poly.pdbx_strand_id
1 'polypeptide(L)'
;MLTPSQELALALECEVRTSRSGGAGGQNVNKVETKVELIFHPNQSLVLKATEKSILVKKAGVEIRIVSDRFRSQLRNRGDALRKLITKINGLLKVQPKRIPTKPTKASQARNRRVKERKSEIKRNRRRLD
;
A
#
# COMPACT_ATOMS: atom_id res chain seq x y z
N MET A 1 14.82 3.22 -5.47
CA MET A 1 13.98 2.52 -6.46
C MET A 1 14.82 1.39 -7.05
N LEU A 2 14.21 0.24 -7.25
CA LEU A 2 14.85 -0.90 -7.90
C LEU A 2 15.13 -0.58 -9.38
N THR A 3 16.24 -1.10 -9.90
CA THR A 3 16.56 -1.04 -11.34
C THR A 3 15.84 -2.17 -12.08
N PRO A 4 15.61 -2.06 -13.40
CA PRO A 4 14.96 -3.13 -14.17
C PRO A 4 15.66 -4.49 -14.05
N SER A 5 16.99 -4.52 -13.97
CA SER A 5 17.77 -5.74 -13.74
C SER A 5 17.52 -6.34 -12.37
N GLN A 6 17.39 -5.51 -11.33
CA GLN A 6 17.02 -5.96 -9.98
C GLN A 6 15.59 -6.50 -9.92
N GLU A 7 14.65 -5.91 -10.65
CA GLU A 7 13.27 -6.38 -10.73
C GLU A 7 13.18 -7.79 -11.33
N LEU A 8 13.93 -8.05 -12.38
CA LEU A 8 14.03 -9.39 -12.98
C LEU A 8 14.66 -10.42 -12.02
N ALA A 9 15.74 -10.04 -11.35
CA ALA A 9 16.41 -10.91 -10.40
C ALA A 9 15.52 -11.22 -9.18
N LEU A 10 14.78 -10.23 -8.66
CA LEU A 10 13.78 -10.44 -7.60
C LEU A 10 12.66 -11.41 -8.01
N ALA A 11 12.28 -11.40 -9.29
CA ALA A 11 11.27 -12.33 -9.80
C ALA A 11 11.71 -13.80 -9.69
N LEU A 12 13.03 -14.05 -9.78
CA LEU A 12 13.62 -15.39 -9.64
C LEU A 12 13.76 -15.82 -8.17
N GLU A 13 13.85 -14.86 -7.25
CA GLU A 13 13.95 -15.13 -5.81
C GLU A 13 12.59 -15.40 -5.14
N CYS A 14 11.47 -15.17 -5.85
CA CYS A 14 10.15 -15.38 -5.31
C CYS A 14 9.72 -16.84 -5.39
N GLU A 15 9.21 -17.38 -4.29
CA GLU A 15 8.45 -18.62 -4.28
C GLU A 15 7.09 -18.37 -4.93
N VAL A 16 6.69 -19.21 -5.88
CA VAL A 16 5.41 -19.12 -6.58
C VAL A 16 4.53 -20.26 -6.14
N ARG A 17 3.37 -19.93 -5.59
CA ARG A 17 2.31 -20.90 -5.27
C ARG A 17 1.10 -20.64 -6.17
N THR A 18 0.51 -21.70 -6.67
CA THR A 18 -0.70 -21.63 -7.49
C THR A 18 -1.84 -22.32 -6.78
N SER A 19 -3.04 -21.79 -6.98
CA SER A 19 -4.26 -22.37 -6.43
C SER A 19 -5.46 -22.03 -7.33
N ARG A 20 -6.57 -22.69 -7.08
CA ARG A 20 -7.82 -22.37 -7.78
C ARG A 20 -8.33 -21.01 -7.33
N SER A 21 -8.84 -20.21 -8.26
CA SER A 21 -9.51 -18.96 -7.93
C SER A 21 -10.89 -19.29 -7.31
N GLY A 22 -11.19 -18.73 -6.15
CA GLY A 22 -12.52 -18.84 -5.55
C GLY A 22 -13.49 -17.85 -6.20
N GLY A 23 -14.76 -18.21 -6.31
CA GLY A 23 -15.84 -17.34 -6.80
C GLY A 23 -17.01 -18.13 -7.38
N ALA A 24 -18.16 -17.47 -7.56
CA ALA A 24 -19.31 -17.98 -8.27
C ALA A 24 -19.02 -18.03 -9.78
N GLY A 25 -18.25 -19.01 -10.22
CA GLY A 25 -17.85 -19.18 -11.62
C GLY A 25 -18.12 -20.58 -12.13
N GLY A 26 -18.30 -20.71 -13.45
CA GLY A 26 -18.57 -21.97 -14.12
C GLY A 26 -17.43 -22.99 -14.04
N GLN A 27 -17.55 -24.12 -14.75
CA GLN A 27 -16.68 -25.30 -14.64
C GLN A 27 -15.16 -25.04 -14.69
N ASN A 28 -14.70 -23.98 -15.39
CA ASN A 28 -13.28 -23.65 -15.51
C ASN A 28 -12.65 -23.13 -14.21
N VAL A 29 -13.41 -22.40 -13.36
CA VAL A 29 -12.91 -21.85 -12.09
C VAL A 29 -12.56 -22.99 -11.11
N ASN A 30 -13.30 -24.10 -11.19
CA ASN A 30 -13.12 -25.25 -10.32
C ASN A 30 -12.03 -26.24 -10.80
N LYS A 31 -11.59 -26.12 -12.06
CA LYS A 31 -10.63 -27.06 -12.67
C LYS A 31 -9.24 -26.47 -12.91
N VAL A 32 -9.11 -25.15 -13.05
CA VAL A 32 -7.84 -24.49 -13.44
C VAL A 32 -7.28 -23.65 -12.30
N GLU A 33 -6.00 -23.87 -11.98
CA GLU A 33 -5.27 -23.10 -10.96
C GLU A 33 -4.75 -21.80 -11.55
N THR A 34 -5.59 -20.78 -11.59
CA THR A 34 -5.24 -19.47 -12.18
C THR A 34 -4.77 -18.46 -11.14
N LYS A 35 -5.11 -18.65 -9.87
CA LYS A 35 -4.66 -17.77 -8.78
C LYS A 35 -3.18 -18.01 -8.49
N VAL A 36 -2.42 -16.92 -8.43
CA VAL A 36 -0.97 -16.95 -8.16
C VAL A 36 -0.68 -16.18 -6.88
N GLU A 37 0.06 -16.79 -5.98
CA GLU A 37 0.64 -16.19 -4.80
C GLU A 37 2.15 -16.15 -4.96
N LEU A 38 2.76 -14.97 -4.80
CA LEU A 38 4.19 -14.77 -4.72
C LEU A 38 4.59 -14.54 -3.26
N ILE A 39 5.58 -15.30 -2.79
CA ILE A 39 6.16 -15.14 -1.47
C ILE A 39 7.61 -14.72 -1.64
N PHE A 40 7.96 -13.58 -1.07
CA PHE A 40 9.29 -13.02 -1.14
C PHE A 40 9.86 -12.87 0.27
N HIS A 41 11.10 -13.35 0.46
CA HIS A 41 11.82 -13.28 1.73
C HIS A 41 12.95 -12.25 1.66
N PRO A 42 12.76 -11.02 2.19
CA PRO A 42 13.77 -9.95 2.09
C PRO A 42 15.14 -10.33 2.65
N ASN A 43 15.19 -11.10 3.74
CA ASN A 43 16.46 -11.51 4.37
C ASN A 43 17.31 -12.42 3.48
N GLN A 44 16.67 -13.26 2.66
CA GLN A 44 17.34 -14.24 1.80
C GLN A 44 17.74 -13.67 0.45
N SER A 45 17.23 -12.48 0.09
CA SER A 45 17.48 -11.87 -1.22
C SER A 45 18.97 -11.58 -1.43
N LEU A 46 19.50 -11.97 -2.58
CA LEU A 46 20.86 -11.65 -3.02
C LEU A 46 20.93 -10.29 -3.73
N VAL A 47 19.80 -9.77 -4.19
CA VAL A 47 19.67 -8.54 -4.97
C VAL A 47 19.65 -7.29 -4.11
N LEU A 48 19.10 -7.40 -2.90
CA LEU A 48 18.91 -6.27 -2.00
C LEU A 48 20.12 -6.00 -1.13
N LYS A 49 20.43 -4.72 -0.92
CA LYS A 49 21.49 -4.29 0.02
C LYS A 49 21.06 -4.57 1.47
N ALA A 50 22.03 -4.73 2.38
CA ALA A 50 21.76 -5.00 3.80
C ALA A 50 20.84 -3.95 4.44
N THR A 51 21.00 -2.68 4.10
CA THR A 51 20.15 -1.57 4.57
C THR A 51 18.70 -1.69 4.07
N GLU A 52 18.51 -2.11 2.80
CA GLU A 52 17.19 -2.31 2.21
C GLU A 52 16.47 -3.51 2.84
N LYS A 53 17.18 -4.61 3.08
CA LYS A 53 16.67 -5.79 3.78
C LYS A 53 16.15 -5.41 5.17
N SER A 54 16.94 -4.68 5.96
CA SER A 54 16.55 -4.26 7.31
C SER A 54 15.32 -3.35 7.31
N ILE A 55 15.20 -2.45 6.33
CA ILE A 55 14.02 -1.58 6.15
C ILE A 55 12.77 -2.41 5.82
N LEU A 56 12.89 -3.36 4.87
CA LEU A 56 11.78 -4.19 4.45
C LEU A 56 11.30 -5.11 5.58
N VAL A 57 12.22 -5.76 6.28
CA VAL A 57 11.89 -6.61 7.44
C VAL A 57 11.21 -5.81 8.53
N LYS A 58 11.70 -4.60 8.84
CA LYS A 58 11.10 -3.72 9.85
C LYS A 58 9.69 -3.24 9.48
N LYS A 59 9.44 -2.98 8.18
CA LYS A 59 8.15 -2.41 7.72
C LYS A 59 7.13 -3.46 7.27
N ALA A 60 7.57 -4.57 6.72
CA ALA A 60 6.69 -5.58 6.11
C ALA A 60 6.79 -6.98 6.76
N GLY A 61 7.80 -7.20 7.63
CA GLY A 61 8.04 -8.48 8.27
C GLY A 61 9.02 -9.37 7.50
N VAL A 62 9.10 -10.62 7.94
CA VAL A 62 10.08 -11.60 7.44
C VAL A 62 9.73 -12.06 6.01
N GLU A 63 8.45 -12.04 5.65
CA GLU A 63 7.96 -12.43 4.33
C GLU A 63 6.95 -11.42 3.79
N ILE A 64 6.96 -11.24 2.48
CA ILE A 64 6.02 -10.39 1.75
C ILE A 64 5.21 -11.28 0.81
N ARG A 65 3.92 -11.43 1.09
CA ARG A 65 2.98 -12.18 0.25
C ARG A 65 2.19 -11.26 -0.64
N ILE A 66 2.06 -11.62 -1.90
CA ILE A 66 1.26 -10.93 -2.92
C ILE A 66 0.43 -11.96 -3.68
N VAL A 67 -0.86 -11.72 -3.75
CA VAL A 67 -1.81 -12.58 -4.45
C VAL A 67 -2.37 -11.86 -5.68
N SER A 68 -2.52 -12.59 -6.77
CA SER A 68 -3.24 -12.14 -7.96
C SER A 68 -4.11 -13.26 -8.52
N ASP A 69 -5.40 -12.94 -8.67
CA ASP A 69 -6.45 -13.80 -9.25
C ASP A 69 -7.31 -13.07 -10.27
N ARG A 70 -6.83 -11.88 -10.71
CA ARG A 70 -7.58 -10.94 -11.56
C ARG A 70 -7.87 -11.49 -12.95
N PHE A 71 -6.99 -12.30 -13.49
CA PHE A 71 -7.09 -12.80 -14.88
C PHE A 71 -7.39 -14.29 -14.90
N ARG A 72 -8.02 -14.75 -16.00
CA ARG A 72 -8.23 -16.18 -16.25
C ARG A 72 -6.96 -16.94 -16.66
N SER A 73 -5.86 -16.25 -16.82
CA SER A 73 -4.55 -16.79 -17.21
C SER A 73 -3.58 -16.73 -16.05
N GLN A 74 -3.01 -17.88 -15.66
CA GLN A 74 -1.98 -17.98 -14.62
C GLN A 74 -0.76 -17.11 -14.94
N LEU A 75 -0.31 -17.10 -16.22
CA LEU A 75 0.82 -16.29 -16.65
C LEU A 75 0.56 -14.79 -16.45
N ARG A 76 -0.65 -14.31 -16.80
CA ARG A 76 -1.03 -12.91 -16.57
C ARG A 76 -1.12 -12.58 -15.08
N ASN A 77 -1.64 -13.49 -14.26
CA ASN A 77 -1.68 -13.30 -12.81
C ASN A 77 -0.28 -13.26 -12.19
N ARG A 78 0.66 -14.10 -12.69
CA ARG A 78 2.06 -14.05 -12.27
C ARG A 78 2.70 -12.69 -12.58
N GLY A 79 2.50 -12.17 -13.77
CA GLY A 79 3.01 -10.84 -14.15
C GLY A 79 2.37 -9.71 -13.34
N ASP A 80 1.08 -9.80 -13.02
CA ASP A 80 0.37 -8.82 -12.18
C ASP A 80 0.87 -8.89 -10.73
N ALA A 81 1.03 -10.08 -10.17
CA ALA A 81 1.56 -10.27 -8.82
C ALA A 81 2.99 -9.73 -8.69
N LEU A 82 3.83 -9.92 -9.70
CA LEU A 82 5.19 -9.38 -9.72
C LEU A 82 5.20 -7.85 -9.74
N ARG A 83 4.37 -7.21 -10.58
CA ARG A 83 4.23 -5.75 -10.61
C ARG A 83 3.78 -5.20 -9.26
N LYS A 84 2.82 -5.85 -8.62
CA LYS A 84 2.34 -5.48 -7.27
C LYS A 84 3.46 -5.60 -6.24
N LEU A 85 4.26 -6.67 -6.29
CA LEU A 85 5.40 -6.89 -5.40
C LEU A 85 6.43 -5.77 -5.55
N ILE A 86 6.86 -5.47 -6.78
CA ILE A 86 7.81 -4.41 -7.08
C ILE A 86 7.31 -3.05 -6.60
N THR A 87 6.05 -2.73 -6.87
CA THR A 87 5.41 -1.48 -6.42
C THR A 87 5.41 -1.39 -4.89
N LYS A 88 5.08 -2.49 -4.20
CA LYS A 88 5.09 -2.56 -2.74
C LYS A 88 6.49 -2.38 -2.16
N ILE A 89 7.50 -3.07 -2.71
CA ILE A 89 8.91 -2.95 -2.29
C ILE A 89 9.40 -1.51 -2.49
N ASN A 90 9.20 -0.93 -3.68
CA ASN A 90 9.60 0.45 -3.97
C ASN A 90 8.91 1.46 -3.02
N GLY A 91 7.63 1.23 -2.70
CA GLY A 91 6.89 2.05 -1.74
C GLY A 91 7.44 1.95 -0.31
N LEU A 92 7.82 0.76 0.13
CA LEU A 92 8.42 0.52 1.45
C LEU A 92 9.83 1.10 1.58
N LEU A 93 10.62 1.03 0.51
CA LEU A 93 11.97 1.60 0.45
C LEU A 93 11.98 3.12 0.37
N LYS A 94 10.87 3.73 -0.06
CA LYS A 94 10.76 5.19 -0.12
C LYS A 94 10.88 5.80 1.27
N VAL A 95 11.87 6.67 1.44
CA VAL A 95 12.02 7.47 2.66
C VAL A 95 11.00 8.59 2.63
N GLN A 96 10.10 8.59 3.61
CA GLN A 96 9.16 9.69 3.77
C GLN A 96 9.85 10.87 4.43
N PRO A 97 9.73 12.09 3.87
CA PRO A 97 10.26 13.29 4.52
C PRO A 97 9.58 13.50 5.86
N LYS A 98 10.35 13.99 6.84
CA LYS A 98 9.82 14.32 8.16
C LYS A 98 8.72 15.38 8.03
N ARG A 99 7.55 15.12 8.59
CA ARG A 99 6.46 16.12 8.62
C ARG A 99 6.91 17.35 9.39
N ILE A 100 6.90 18.49 8.72
CA ILE A 100 7.14 19.79 9.36
C ILE A 100 5.78 20.27 9.89
N PRO A 101 5.64 20.55 11.21
CA PRO A 101 4.40 21.07 11.78
C PRO A 101 4.09 22.44 11.17
N THR A 102 2.93 22.56 10.51
CA THR A 102 2.48 23.81 9.90
C THR A 102 1.56 24.57 10.87
N LYS A 103 1.81 25.87 11.02
CA LYS A 103 0.92 26.77 11.77
C LYS A 103 -0.32 27.11 10.92
N PRO A 104 -1.50 27.34 11.55
CA PRO A 104 -2.69 27.77 10.84
C PRO A 104 -2.44 29.11 10.12
N THR A 105 -2.94 29.24 8.90
CA THR A 105 -2.82 30.49 8.12
C THR A 105 -3.64 31.63 8.77
N LYS A 106 -3.24 32.89 8.54
CA LYS A 106 -3.97 34.08 9.01
C LYS A 106 -5.45 34.05 8.57
N ALA A 107 -5.71 33.61 7.32
CA ALA A 107 -7.05 33.47 6.79
C ALA A 107 -7.89 32.40 7.52
N SER A 108 -7.29 31.29 7.92
CA SER A 108 -7.95 30.24 8.72
C SER A 108 -8.28 30.75 10.12
N GLN A 109 -7.36 31.46 10.75
CA GLN A 109 -7.59 32.08 12.06
C GLN A 109 -8.71 33.11 12.02
N ALA A 110 -8.73 33.98 10.99
CA ALA A 110 -9.79 34.95 10.80
C ALA A 110 -11.16 34.30 10.58
N ARG A 111 -11.24 33.23 9.78
CA ARG A 111 -12.49 32.46 9.62
C ARG A 111 -12.97 31.85 10.93
N ASN A 112 -12.09 31.24 11.69
CA ASN A 112 -12.43 30.65 12.98
C ASN A 112 -12.90 31.70 13.98
N ARG A 113 -12.29 32.89 13.99
CA ARG A 113 -12.71 34.02 14.81
C ARG A 113 -14.12 34.48 14.46
N ARG A 114 -14.42 34.71 13.18
CA ARG A 114 -15.77 35.07 12.70
C ARG A 114 -16.83 34.03 13.10
N VAL A 115 -16.53 32.74 13.00
CA VAL A 115 -17.45 31.67 13.40
C VAL A 115 -17.71 31.72 14.91
N LYS A 116 -16.70 31.98 15.73
CA LYS A 116 -16.83 32.10 17.18
C LYS A 116 -17.67 33.35 17.55
N GLU A 117 -17.41 34.48 16.92
CA GLU A 117 -18.13 35.73 17.12
C GLU A 117 -19.64 35.55 16.81
N ARG A 118 -19.96 34.95 15.64
CA ARG A 118 -21.34 34.65 15.25
C ARG A 118 -22.05 33.71 16.25
N LYS A 119 -21.37 32.66 16.71
CA LYS A 119 -21.93 31.75 17.72
C LYS A 119 -22.17 32.47 19.06
N SER A 120 -21.27 33.37 19.46
CA SER A 120 -21.43 34.18 20.67
C SER A 120 -22.60 35.13 20.59
N GLU A 121 -22.78 35.77 19.43
CA GLU A 121 -23.92 36.66 19.18
C GLU A 121 -25.28 35.94 19.24
N ILE A 122 -25.37 34.76 18.60
CA ILE A 122 -26.58 33.92 18.68
C ILE A 122 -26.88 33.53 20.13
N LYS A 123 -25.85 33.13 20.92
CA LYS A 123 -26.05 32.81 22.33
C LYS A 123 -26.53 34.02 23.15
N ARG A 124 -25.98 35.21 22.89
CA ARG A 124 -26.36 36.46 23.55
C ARG A 124 -27.80 36.84 23.25
N ASN A 125 -28.23 36.71 21.98
CA ASN A 125 -29.60 37.01 21.58
C ASN A 125 -30.63 36.05 22.20
N ARG A 126 -30.27 34.75 22.33
CA ARG A 126 -31.16 33.79 23.03
C ARG A 126 -31.37 34.13 24.50
N ARG A 127 -30.32 34.56 25.24
CA ARG A 127 -30.43 34.99 26.64
C ARG A 127 -31.24 36.26 26.86
N ARG A 128 -31.53 37.04 25.80
CA ARG A 128 -32.35 38.24 25.89
C ARG A 128 -33.84 37.96 25.69
N LEU A 129 -34.20 36.76 25.29
CA LEU A 129 -35.57 36.32 25.02
C LEU A 129 -36.16 35.47 26.16
N ASP A 130 -35.28 35.03 27.10
CA ASP A 130 -35.63 34.43 28.37
C ASP A 130 -35.63 35.54 29.48
#